data_355f90caa37ce17964150e8d24b2c43c
#
_entry.id   355f90caa37ce17964150e8d24b2c43c
#
_cell.length_a   1.000
_cell.length_b   1.000
_cell.length_c   1.000
_cell.angle_alpha   90.00
_cell.angle_beta   90.00
_cell.angle_gamma   90.00
#
_symmetry.space_group_name_H-M   'P 1'
#
loop_
_entity.id
_entity.type
_entity.pdbx_description
1 polymer ?
#
loop_
_entity_poly.entity_id
_entity_poly.type
_entity_poly.pdbx_seq_one_letter_code
_entity_poly.pdbx_strand_id
1 'polypeptide(L)'
;MSYGPLWKKLWENYKRETAIETVGNLPLPDKKIFYFRVQRAKGYAYSEGSDWNGCKKEDIMKYIVMLGDGMADDPVKALGDRTPLEVAKKPNIDRLARTGELGMVKTVPDGMKPGSDVANLAAMGYDPKSCYTGRSPLEAVSIGIKMGDSDVAFRCNLVTLSEEDEYENKRMEDYSSGEITTQEAAELIQAVENAFGTDKIQFYPGISYRHCMIWHEGPVGLDLTPPHDISDKKIASHLPKNPVILDFMRRSYDLLKDHPVNQARKEKGLNPANSIWLWGEGTRPAVSGFEAAYGVKGSVISAVDLIKGIGICAGMEVIEVEGATGNIDTNFRGKGEAALKTLLDGQDLVYIHVEAPDECGHHGDVEGKVQAIERIDQEIVGPLLEGLAAAGQEYSILVMPDHPTPLAMKTHVADPVPYLLYRSTIAAGEGADTYTEKTAAATGRYVEHGYELMRKLLGK
;
A
#
# COMPACT_ATOMS: atom_id res chain seq x y z
N MET A 1 21.58 36.61 -4.31
CA MET A 1 21.17 35.21 -4.10
C MET A 1 20.34 34.79 -5.31
N SER A 2 20.79 33.77 -6.06
CA SER A 2 20.07 33.32 -7.26
C SER A 2 18.88 32.47 -6.84
N TYR A 3 17.69 32.85 -7.22
CA TYR A 3 16.48 32.08 -7.04
C TYR A 3 16.53 30.83 -7.92
N GLY A 4 16.30 29.64 -7.35
CA GLY A 4 16.36 28.37 -8.09
C GLY A 4 15.26 28.28 -9.17
N PRO A 5 15.44 27.38 -10.17
CA PRO A 5 14.54 27.25 -11.33
C PRO A 5 13.06 27.02 -10.98
N LEU A 6 12.80 26.29 -9.88
CA LEU A 6 11.44 25.97 -9.41
C LEU A 6 10.69 27.22 -8.93
N TRP A 7 11.34 28.14 -8.23
CA TRP A 7 10.73 29.37 -7.74
C TRP A 7 10.31 30.30 -8.89
N LYS A 8 11.10 30.36 -9.93
CA LYS A 8 10.79 31.10 -11.14
C LYS A 8 9.55 30.56 -11.85
N LYS A 9 9.42 29.23 -11.93
CA LYS A 9 8.28 28.54 -12.55
C LYS A 9 6.97 28.76 -11.77
N LEU A 10 7.02 28.72 -10.45
CA LEU A 10 5.87 29.01 -9.56
C LEU A 10 5.40 30.46 -9.70
N TRP A 11 6.33 31.41 -9.81
CA TRP A 11 6.00 32.82 -10.02
C TRP A 11 5.36 33.10 -11.39
N GLU A 12 5.83 32.46 -12.45
CA GLU A 12 5.24 32.58 -13.79
C GLU A 12 3.85 31.93 -13.87
N ASN A 13 3.62 30.80 -13.22
CA ASN A 13 2.30 30.18 -13.14
C ASN A 13 1.31 31.08 -12.37
N TYR A 14 1.72 31.68 -11.25
CA TYR A 14 0.90 32.60 -10.50
C TYR A 14 0.47 33.82 -11.31
N LYS A 15 1.38 34.38 -12.10
CA LYS A 15 1.05 35.49 -13.00
C LYS A 15 -0.03 35.15 -14.05
N ARG A 16 0.03 33.91 -14.59
CA ARG A 16 -0.97 33.41 -15.56
C ARG A 16 -2.35 33.20 -14.92
N GLU A 17 -2.40 32.66 -13.72
CA GLU A 17 -3.66 32.37 -13.02
C GLU A 17 -4.37 33.65 -12.50
N THR A 18 -3.63 34.72 -12.22
CA THR A 18 -4.19 35.97 -11.64
C THR A 18 -4.47 37.05 -12.64
N ALA A 19 -4.29 36.80 -13.96
CA ALA A 19 -4.51 37.78 -15.05
C ALA A 19 -3.84 39.17 -14.85
N ILE A 20 -2.71 39.22 -14.12
CA ILE A 20 -1.95 40.45 -13.91
C ILE A 20 -1.01 40.66 -15.13
N GLU A 21 -1.56 41.06 -16.24
CA GLU A 21 -0.82 41.33 -17.49
C GLU A 21 -0.05 42.66 -17.50
N THR A 22 -0.15 43.49 -16.49
CA THR A 22 0.39 44.84 -16.53
C THR A 22 1.28 45.19 -15.34
N VAL A 23 2.41 44.50 -15.19
CA VAL A 23 3.55 45.09 -14.46
C VAL A 23 4.86 44.53 -15.02
N GLY A 24 5.50 45.29 -15.87
CA GLY A 24 6.85 45.00 -16.33
C GLY A 24 7.85 45.00 -15.19
N ASN A 25 8.82 44.10 -15.26
CA ASN A 25 10.07 44.04 -14.46
C ASN A 25 10.01 44.38 -12.97
N LEU A 26 9.06 43.84 -12.22
CA LEU A 26 9.14 43.84 -10.77
C LEU A 26 10.12 42.73 -10.29
N PRO A 27 11.00 43.02 -9.32
CA PRO A 27 11.85 42.03 -8.71
C PRO A 27 10.97 40.95 -8.03
N LEU A 28 11.46 39.71 -7.99
CA LEU A 28 10.77 38.60 -7.34
C LEU A 28 10.44 38.98 -5.89
N PRO A 29 9.17 38.81 -5.43
CA PRO A 29 8.80 39.17 -4.06
C PRO A 29 9.48 38.24 -3.06
N ASP A 30 9.62 38.71 -1.81
CA ASP A 30 10.05 37.89 -0.69
C ASP A 30 9.13 36.65 -0.58
N LYS A 31 9.72 35.49 -0.35
CA LYS A 31 8.99 34.22 -0.24
C LYS A 31 7.83 34.26 0.76
N LYS A 32 7.99 35.00 1.87
CA LYS A 32 6.93 35.20 2.88
C LYS A 32 5.75 36.01 2.33
N ILE A 33 6.02 37.08 1.59
CA ILE A 33 4.97 37.95 1.01
C ILE A 33 4.20 37.22 -0.10
N PHE A 34 4.88 36.37 -0.88
CA PHE A 34 4.25 35.55 -1.92
C PHE A 34 3.27 34.52 -1.35
N TYR A 35 3.68 33.81 -0.29
CA TYR A 35 2.85 32.83 0.38
C TYR A 35 1.56 33.46 0.97
N PHE A 36 1.67 34.65 1.54
CA PHE A 36 0.52 35.38 2.08
C PHE A 36 -0.48 35.83 0.98
N ARG A 37 0.00 36.24 -0.17
CA ARG A 37 -0.86 36.64 -1.28
C ARG A 37 -1.62 35.50 -1.90
N VAL A 38 -1.02 34.31 -1.97
CA VAL A 38 -1.68 33.07 -2.44
C VAL A 38 -2.77 32.62 -1.48
N GLN A 39 -2.56 32.74 -0.18
CA GLN A 39 -3.58 32.43 0.84
C GLN A 39 -4.80 33.38 0.77
N ARG A 40 -4.54 34.68 0.54
CA ARG A 40 -5.62 35.67 0.40
C ARG A 40 -6.48 35.47 -0.86
N ALA A 41 -5.89 35.01 -1.94
CA ALA A 41 -6.61 34.68 -3.17
C ALA A 41 -7.54 33.46 -3.04
N LYS A 42 -7.31 32.61 -2.04
CA LYS A 42 -8.13 31.41 -1.74
C LYS A 42 -9.33 31.68 -0.80
N GLY A 43 -9.65 32.96 -0.51
CA GLY A 43 -10.92 33.34 0.17
C GLY A 43 -10.92 33.27 1.69
N TYR A 44 -9.77 33.22 2.35
CA TYR A 44 -9.70 33.36 3.81
C TYR A 44 -9.77 34.85 4.21
N ALA A 45 -10.91 35.26 4.75
CA ALA A 45 -11.12 36.63 5.26
C ALA A 45 -10.43 36.78 6.64
N TYR A 46 -9.40 37.63 6.70
CA TYR A 46 -8.84 38.10 7.98
C TYR A 46 -9.33 39.55 8.21
N SER A 47 -9.88 39.80 9.41
CA SER A 47 -10.22 41.17 9.85
C SER A 47 -8.94 41.96 10.12
N GLU A 48 -8.83 43.16 9.51
CA GLU A 48 -7.79 44.13 9.87
C GLU A 48 -8.02 44.62 11.32
N GLY A 49 -7.13 44.28 12.22
CA GLY A 49 -7.17 44.86 13.56
C GLY A 49 -6.71 44.01 14.75
N SER A 50 -6.17 42.81 14.56
CA SER A 50 -5.64 42.03 15.67
C SER A 50 -4.10 42.09 15.73
N ASP A 51 -3.59 42.47 16.88
CA ASP A 51 -2.16 42.48 17.22
C ASP A 51 -1.50 41.12 16.92
N TRP A 52 -0.48 41.14 16.08
CA TRP A 52 0.20 39.97 15.51
C TRP A 52 1.07 39.18 16.53
N ASN A 53 1.06 39.53 17.80
CA ASN A 53 1.91 38.89 18.83
C ASN A 53 1.21 37.72 19.57
N GLY A 54 0.06 37.26 19.16
CA GLY A 54 -0.75 36.28 19.90
C GLY A 54 -1.16 34.98 19.16
N CYS A 55 -1.07 34.91 17.85
CA CYS A 55 -1.36 33.66 17.14
C CYS A 55 -0.07 32.85 16.98
N LYS A 56 0.31 32.09 18.00
CA LYS A 56 1.17 30.92 17.78
C LYS A 56 0.42 30.05 16.78
N LYS A 57 0.98 29.88 15.56
CA LYS A 57 0.69 28.72 14.74
C LYS A 57 0.91 27.54 15.72
N GLU A 58 -0.13 26.85 16.11
CA GLU A 58 0.09 25.60 16.83
C GLU A 58 1.00 24.80 15.92
N ASP A 59 2.22 24.55 16.36
CA ASP A 59 3.20 23.74 15.64
C ASP A 59 2.68 22.30 15.67
N ILE A 60 1.77 22.01 14.75
CA ILE A 60 1.15 20.69 14.65
C ILE A 60 2.23 19.75 14.13
N MET A 61 2.69 18.87 15.02
CA MET A 61 3.63 17.81 14.70
C MET A 61 3.11 17.00 13.50
N LYS A 62 3.96 16.76 12.52
CA LYS A 62 3.65 15.88 11.38
C LYS A 62 4.18 14.47 11.64
N TYR A 63 3.41 13.48 11.22
CA TYR A 63 3.71 12.09 11.45
C TYR A 63 3.93 11.36 10.13
N ILE A 64 4.94 10.51 10.09
CA ILE A 64 5.34 9.79 8.89
C ILE A 64 5.54 8.32 9.26
N VAL A 65 4.92 7.41 8.53
CA VAL A 65 5.31 6.01 8.50
C VAL A 65 5.97 5.75 7.14
N MET A 66 7.26 5.41 7.15
CA MET A 66 7.98 4.95 5.96
C MET A 66 8.11 3.44 6.05
N LEU A 67 7.28 2.74 5.33
CA LEU A 67 7.25 1.29 5.31
C LEU A 67 7.87 0.76 4.02
N GLY A 68 9.01 0.06 4.16
CA GLY A 68 9.61 -0.72 3.09
C GLY A 68 9.18 -2.17 3.22
N ASP A 69 8.19 -2.57 2.41
CA ASP A 69 7.61 -3.92 2.42
C ASP A 69 8.70 -4.97 2.22
N GLY A 70 8.69 -6.01 3.04
CA GLY A 70 9.62 -7.12 2.96
C GLY A 70 11.11 -6.75 3.10
N MET A 71 11.43 -5.54 3.59
CA MET A 71 12.80 -4.99 3.60
C MET A 71 13.77 -5.77 4.50
N ALA A 72 13.28 -6.41 5.57
CA ALA A 72 14.08 -7.25 6.46
C ALA A 72 14.44 -8.59 5.81
N ASP A 73 15.60 -9.13 6.18
CA ASP A 73 16.16 -10.37 5.63
C ASP A 73 17.09 -11.08 6.61
N ASP A 74 17.41 -12.32 6.29
CA ASP A 74 18.50 -13.06 6.89
C ASP A 74 19.85 -12.69 6.24
N PRO A 75 20.98 -13.01 6.88
CA PRO A 75 22.30 -12.83 6.28
C PRO A 75 22.46 -13.61 4.97
N VAL A 76 22.83 -12.91 3.89
CA VAL A 76 22.94 -13.44 2.52
C VAL A 76 24.41 -13.68 2.17
N LYS A 77 24.75 -14.89 1.72
CA LYS A 77 26.14 -15.24 1.33
C LYS A 77 26.72 -14.33 0.25
N ALA A 78 25.90 -13.98 -0.76
CA ALA A 78 26.32 -13.07 -1.83
C ALA A 78 26.68 -11.66 -1.33
N LEU A 79 26.21 -11.27 -0.16
CA LEU A 79 26.50 -10.00 0.53
C LEU A 79 27.58 -10.14 1.62
N GLY A 80 28.30 -11.26 1.65
CA GLY A 80 29.34 -11.55 2.66
C GLY A 80 28.75 -11.80 4.05
N ASP A 81 27.70 -12.62 4.13
CA ASP A 81 26.95 -12.97 5.34
C ASP A 81 26.39 -11.74 6.07
N ARG A 82 25.91 -10.76 5.31
CA ARG A 82 25.22 -9.57 5.80
C ARG A 82 23.80 -9.49 5.22
N THR A 83 22.90 -8.78 5.90
CA THR A 83 21.55 -8.51 5.37
C THR A 83 21.58 -7.39 4.31
N PRO A 84 20.56 -7.28 3.46
CA PRO A 84 20.38 -6.12 2.58
C PRO A 84 20.39 -4.78 3.33
N LEU A 85 19.78 -4.70 4.53
CA LEU A 85 19.81 -3.51 5.38
C LEU A 85 21.22 -3.17 5.90
N GLU A 86 22.08 -4.17 6.16
CA GLU A 86 23.48 -3.94 6.56
C GLU A 86 24.36 -3.43 5.41
N VAL A 87 24.01 -3.74 4.15
CA VAL A 87 24.80 -3.39 2.96
C VAL A 87 24.34 -2.10 2.32
N ALA A 88 23.04 -1.83 2.31
CA ALA A 88 22.44 -0.68 1.65
C ALA A 88 22.97 0.65 2.19
N LYS A 89 23.29 1.57 1.29
CA LYS A 89 23.69 2.95 1.61
C LYS A 89 22.45 3.79 1.88
N LYS A 90 22.17 4.01 3.16
CA LYS A 90 20.98 4.73 3.63
C LYS A 90 21.34 5.85 4.63
N PRO A 91 22.14 6.85 4.20
CA PRO A 91 22.69 7.86 5.10
C PRO A 91 21.64 8.71 5.81
N ASN A 92 20.45 8.91 5.21
CA ASN A 92 19.37 9.67 5.84
C ASN A 92 18.73 8.88 6.97
N ILE A 93 18.41 7.61 6.76
CA ILE A 93 17.88 6.70 7.77
C ILE A 93 18.92 6.48 8.87
N ASP A 94 20.19 6.24 8.52
CA ASP A 94 21.25 6.06 9.51
C ASP A 94 21.49 7.33 10.36
N ARG A 95 21.31 8.52 9.78
CA ARG A 95 21.35 9.77 10.54
C ARG A 95 20.23 9.82 11.59
N LEU A 96 19.02 9.41 11.25
CA LEU A 96 17.91 9.33 12.19
C LEU A 96 18.16 8.27 13.26
N ALA A 97 18.78 7.14 12.90
CA ALA A 97 19.10 6.05 13.82
C ALA A 97 20.04 6.44 14.94
N ARG A 98 20.94 7.42 14.74
CA ARG A 98 21.89 7.87 15.77
C ARG A 98 21.24 8.51 16.99
N THR A 99 20.07 9.11 16.81
CA THR A 99 19.35 9.82 17.87
C THR A 99 17.93 9.30 18.09
N GLY A 100 17.46 8.41 17.22
CA GLY A 100 16.15 7.77 17.31
C GLY A 100 16.13 6.56 18.24
N GLU A 101 14.94 6.08 18.53
CA GLU A 101 14.71 4.81 19.23
C GLU A 101 14.72 3.68 18.20
N LEU A 102 15.58 2.67 18.40
CA LEU A 102 15.58 1.43 17.63
C LEU A 102 15.08 0.28 18.51
N GLY A 103 14.48 -0.70 17.89
CA GLY A 103 14.05 -1.95 18.53
C GLY A 103 13.51 -2.94 17.52
N MET A 104 13.10 -4.09 18.00
CA MET A 104 12.41 -5.13 17.22
C MET A 104 10.91 -5.08 17.52
N VAL A 105 10.10 -5.42 16.52
CA VAL A 105 8.65 -5.44 16.64
C VAL A 105 8.05 -6.65 15.94
N LYS A 106 7.03 -7.25 16.56
CA LYS A 106 6.26 -8.35 16.00
C LYS A 106 4.99 -7.79 15.35
N THR A 107 4.96 -7.82 14.03
CA THR A 107 3.84 -7.31 13.21
C THR A 107 2.83 -8.39 12.88
N VAL A 108 3.29 -9.66 12.78
CA VAL A 108 2.45 -10.82 12.51
C VAL A 108 2.16 -11.54 13.85
N PRO A 109 0.93 -11.49 14.36
CA PRO A 109 0.57 -12.18 15.60
C PRO A 109 0.65 -13.70 15.49
N ASP A 110 0.95 -14.40 16.58
CA ASP A 110 0.98 -15.86 16.64
C ASP A 110 -0.33 -16.48 16.13
N GLY A 111 -0.19 -17.47 15.26
CA GLY A 111 -1.29 -18.21 14.65
C GLY A 111 -1.88 -17.58 13.41
N MET A 112 -1.44 -16.38 13.01
CA MET A 112 -1.78 -15.79 11.72
C MET A 112 -0.69 -16.08 10.67
N LYS A 113 -1.09 -16.19 9.41
CA LYS A 113 -0.14 -16.34 8.30
C LYS A 113 0.58 -15.01 8.06
N PRO A 114 1.91 -15.02 7.81
CA PRO A 114 2.60 -13.80 7.42
C PRO A 114 2.11 -13.30 6.06
N GLY A 115 1.89 -12.01 5.97
CA GLY A 115 1.46 -11.34 4.75
C GLY A 115 1.22 -9.86 4.99
N SER A 116 1.32 -9.08 3.91
CA SER A 116 1.21 -7.62 3.96
C SER A 116 -0.15 -7.14 4.48
N ASP A 117 -1.22 -7.94 4.33
CA ASP A 117 -2.54 -7.63 4.90
C ASP A 117 -2.52 -7.60 6.45
N VAL A 118 -1.99 -8.64 7.08
CA VAL A 118 -1.89 -8.76 8.53
C VAL A 118 -0.87 -7.77 9.09
N ALA A 119 0.32 -7.71 8.47
CA ALA A 119 1.42 -6.91 8.97
C ALA A 119 1.16 -5.39 8.82
N ASN A 120 0.55 -4.95 7.70
CA ASN A 120 0.20 -3.54 7.53
C ASN A 120 -1.00 -3.09 8.39
N LEU A 121 -1.97 -3.98 8.69
CA LEU A 121 -2.98 -3.69 9.72
C LEU A 121 -2.30 -3.37 11.06
N ALA A 122 -1.34 -4.20 11.48
CA ALA A 122 -0.57 -3.96 12.69
C ALA A 122 0.24 -2.64 12.60
N ALA A 123 0.97 -2.39 11.52
CA ALA A 123 1.75 -1.17 11.33
C ALA A 123 0.88 0.09 11.29
N MET A 124 -0.36 0.01 10.78
CA MET A 124 -1.35 1.10 10.82
C MET A 124 -2.02 1.27 12.19
N GLY A 125 -1.70 0.41 13.17
CA GLY A 125 -2.18 0.57 14.53
C GLY A 125 -3.45 -0.22 14.88
N TYR A 126 -3.84 -1.19 14.08
CA TYR A 126 -5.00 -2.04 14.31
C TYR A 126 -4.56 -3.46 14.71
N ASP A 127 -5.20 -4.06 15.70
CA ASP A 127 -4.95 -5.46 16.07
C ASP A 127 -5.52 -6.40 14.99
N PRO A 128 -4.67 -7.10 14.21
CA PRO A 128 -5.15 -7.96 13.14
C PRO A 128 -6.05 -9.10 13.64
N LYS A 129 -5.82 -9.61 14.85
CA LYS A 129 -6.68 -10.68 15.43
C LYS A 129 -8.12 -10.24 15.64
N SER A 130 -8.35 -8.95 15.84
CA SER A 130 -9.67 -8.41 16.11
C SER A 130 -10.39 -7.91 14.85
N CYS A 131 -9.66 -7.52 13.81
CA CYS A 131 -10.26 -6.83 12.65
C CYS A 131 -10.03 -7.52 11.31
N TYR A 132 -9.05 -8.40 11.15
CA TYR A 132 -8.78 -9.07 9.88
C TYR A 132 -9.81 -10.16 9.59
N THR A 133 -10.45 -10.07 8.44
CA THR A 133 -11.53 -10.98 8.02
C THR A 133 -11.23 -11.67 6.70
N GLY A 134 -10.12 -11.30 6.05
CA GLY A 134 -9.71 -11.80 4.75
C GLY A 134 -9.19 -10.67 3.84
N ARG A 135 -8.55 -11.06 2.75
CA ARG A 135 -7.92 -10.14 1.80
C ARG A 135 -8.94 -9.52 0.82
N SER A 136 -9.94 -10.31 0.41
CA SER A 136 -10.90 -9.92 -0.63
C SER A 136 -11.65 -8.61 -0.35
N PRO A 137 -12.15 -8.34 0.88
CA PRO A 137 -12.84 -7.09 1.14
C PRO A 137 -11.93 -5.86 1.05
N LEU A 138 -10.65 -6.01 1.36
CA LEU A 138 -9.67 -4.91 1.23
C LEU A 138 -9.45 -4.57 -0.25
N GLU A 139 -9.28 -5.59 -1.10
CA GLU A 139 -9.15 -5.41 -2.55
C GLU A 139 -10.44 -4.87 -3.17
N ALA A 140 -11.61 -5.31 -2.69
CA ALA A 140 -12.90 -4.81 -3.16
C ALA A 140 -13.07 -3.30 -2.91
N VAL A 141 -12.77 -2.82 -1.71
CA VAL A 141 -12.91 -1.39 -1.42
C VAL A 141 -11.88 -0.54 -2.14
N SER A 142 -10.68 -1.07 -2.42
CA SER A 142 -9.63 -0.35 -3.15
C SER A 142 -10.03 -0.02 -4.58
N ILE A 143 -10.77 -0.90 -5.25
CA ILE A 143 -11.30 -0.66 -6.59
C ILE A 143 -12.62 0.12 -6.61
N GLY A 144 -13.01 0.69 -5.46
CA GLY A 144 -14.18 1.58 -5.34
C GLY A 144 -15.50 0.89 -5.03
N ILE A 145 -15.51 -0.41 -4.73
CA ILE A 145 -16.73 -1.12 -4.33
C ILE A 145 -17.13 -0.67 -2.92
N LYS A 146 -18.36 -0.21 -2.78
CA LYS A 146 -18.93 0.14 -1.48
C LYS A 146 -19.50 -1.10 -0.82
N MET A 147 -18.83 -1.60 0.20
CA MET A 147 -19.29 -2.73 0.97
C MET A 147 -20.08 -2.27 2.20
N GLY A 148 -21.29 -2.83 2.38
CA GLY A 148 -22.02 -2.76 3.63
C GLY A 148 -21.51 -3.75 4.68
N ASP A 149 -21.99 -3.65 5.92
CA ASP A 149 -21.53 -4.49 7.05
C ASP A 149 -21.89 -5.97 6.89
N SER A 150 -22.93 -6.28 6.10
CA SER A 150 -23.37 -7.66 5.82
C SER A 150 -22.84 -8.24 4.51
N ASP A 151 -22.03 -7.49 3.77
CA ASP A 151 -21.48 -7.94 2.50
C ASP A 151 -20.28 -8.84 2.71
N VAL A 152 -20.24 -9.91 1.93
CA VAL A 152 -19.07 -10.81 1.85
C VAL A 152 -18.45 -10.67 0.48
N ALA A 153 -17.18 -10.29 0.45
CA ALA A 153 -16.39 -10.23 -0.76
C ALA A 153 -15.67 -11.56 -1.00
N PHE A 154 -15.62 -11.97 -2.26
CA PHE A 154 -14.85 -13.10 -2.73
C PHE A 154 -13.89 -12.64 -3.81
N ARG A 155 -12.68 -13.17 -3.83
CA ARG A 155 -11.85 -13.08 -5.02
C ARG A 155 -12.47 -13.93 -6.11
N CYS A 156 -12.50 -13.41 -7.31
CA CYS A 156 -13.01 -14.05 -8.51
C CYS A 156 -11.91 -14.02 -9.56
N ASN A 157 -11.15 -15.12 -9.68
CA ASN A 157 -10.15 -15.21 -10.73
C ASN A 157 -10.80 -15.71 -12.04
N LEU A 158 -10.38 -15.14 -13.15
CA LEU A 158 -10.53 -15.79 -14.45
C LEU A 158 -9.38 -16.79 -14.63
N VAL A 159 -9.71 -18.05 -14.86
CA VAL A 159 -8.75 -19.16 -14.93
C VAL A 159 -8.88 -19.93 -16.22
N THR A 160 -7.81 -20.67 -16.60
CA THR A 160 -7.82 -21.64 -17.67
C THR A 160 -7.98 -23.04 -17.08
N LEU A 161 -9.07 -23.69 -17.39
CA LEU A 161 -9.30 -25.10 -17.11
C LEU A 161 -9.13 -25.91 -18.39
N SER A 162 -8.64 -27.14 -18.24
CA SER A 162 -8.51 -28.12 -19.33
C SER A 162 -9.87 -28.53 -19.92
N GLU A 163 -9.84 -29.23 -21.06
CA GLU A 163 -11.04 -29.48 -21.90
C GLU A 163 -11.75 -30.84 -21.64
N GLU A 164 -11.49 -31.53 -20.50
CA GLU A 164 -12.22 -32.74 -20.12
C GLU A 164 -13.73 -32.49 -20.09
N ASP A 165 -14.51 -33.51 -20.46
CA ASP A 165 -15.98 -33.39 -20.60
C ASP A 165 -16.67 -33.05 -19.27
N GLU A 166 -16.28 -33.73 -18.20
CA GLU A 166 -16.83 -33.51 -16.85
C GLU A 166 -16.06 -32.44 -16.10
N TYR A 167 -16.76 -31.47 -15.53
CA TYR A 167 -16.13 -30.32 -14.83
C TYR A 167 -15.18 -30.75 -13.74
N GLU A 168 -15.53 -31.79 -12.96
CA GLU A 168 -14.73 -32.30 -11.85
C GLU A 168 -13.44 -32.98 -12.30
N ASN A 169 -13.36 -33.44 -13.52
CA ASN A 169 -12.16 -34.08 -14.07
C ASN A 169 -11.14 -33.10 -14.63
N LYS A 170 -11.53 -31.83 -14.79
CA LYS A 170 -10.68 -30.78 -15.32
C LYS A 170 -9.44 -30.52 -14.44
N ARG A 171 -8.44 -29.91 -15.05
CA ARG A 171 -7.22 -29.47 -14.38
C ARG A 171 -7.16 -27.95 -14.39
N MET A 172 -6.55 -27.36 -13.38
CA MET A 172 -6.18 -25.95 -13.35
C MET A 172 -4.91 -25.77 -14.19
N GLU A 173 -5.05 -25.43 -15.46
CA GLU A 173 -3.90 -25.23 -16.37
C GLU A 173 -3.21 -23.90 -16.08
N ASP A 174 -3.98 -22.83 -15.79
CA ASP A 174 -3.42 -21.53 -15.51
C ASP A 174 -4.38 -20.70 -14.65
N TYR A 175 -3.94 -20.29 -13.48
CA TYR A 175 -4.72 -19.50 -12.53
C TYR A 175 -4.87 -18.02 -12.94
N SER A 176 -4.10 -17.57 -13.95
CA SER A 176 -4.04 -16.19 -14.44
C SER A 176 -4.55 -16.05 -15.88
N SER A 177 -4.88 -17.15 -16.53
CA SER A 177 -5.23 -17.19 -17.98
C SER A 177 -4.21 -16.49 -18.87
N GLY A 178 -2.89 -16.75 -18.61
CA GLY A 178 -1.78 -16.12 -19.34
C GLY A 178 -1.70 -14.61 -19.13
N GLU A 179 -1.95 -14.16 -17.92
CA GLU A 179 -1.98 -12.73 -17.57
C GLU A 179 -2.93 -11.96 -18.52
N ILE A 180 -4.19 -12.44 -18.64
CA ILE A 180 -5.20 -11.85 -19.51
C ILE A 180 -5.27 -10.32 -19.37
N THR A 181 -5.44 -9.60 -20.48
CA THR A 181 -5.54 -8.14 -20.43
C THR A 181 -6.79 -7.68 -19.67
N THR A 182 -6.68 -6.56 -18.97
CA THR A 182 -7.81 -5.99 -18.19
C THR A 182 -9.04 -5.75 -19.07
N GLN A 183 -8.85 -5.35 -20.33
CA GLN A 183 -9.95 -5.11 -21.26
C GLN A 183 -10.69 -6.40 -21.63
N GLU A 184 -9.97 -7.46 -22.04
CA GLU A 184 -10.56 -8.76 -22.35
C GLU A 184 -11.29 -9.35 -21.13
N ALA A 185 -10.67 -9.25 -19.97
CA ALA A 185 -11.21 -9.74 -18.71
C ALA A 185 -12.50 -9.00 -18.30
N ALA A 186 -12.55 -7.69 -18.48
CA ALA A 186 -13.74 -6.89 -18.18
C ALA A 186 -14.96 -7.35 -19.03
N GLU A 187 -14.75 -7.69 -20.32
CA GLU A 187 -15.82 -8.21 -21.18
C GLU A 187 -16.34 -9.57 -20.67
N LEU A 188 -15.44 -10.47 -20.24
CA LEU A 188 -15.82 -11.78 -19.70
C LEU A 188 -16.55 -11.66 -18.36
N ILE A 189 -16.09 -10.81 -17.45
CA ILE A 189 -16.76 -10.58 -16.17
C ILE A 189 -18.10 -9.89 -16.33
N GLN A 190 -18.24 -8.99 -17.31
CA GLN A 190 -19.54 -8.42 -17.66
C GLN A 190 -20.52 -9.51 -18.17
N ALA A 191 -20.04 -10.49 -18.93
CA ALA A 191 -20.86 -11.63 -19.33
C ALA A 191 -21.28 -12.50 -18.12
N VAL A 192 -20.38 -12.69 -17.15
CA VAL A 192 -20.67 -13.39 -15.88
C VAL A 192 -21.71 -12.62 -15.06
N GLU A 193 -21.55 -11.31 -14.91
CA GLU A 193 -22.51 -10.45 -14.20
C GLU A 193 -23.89 -10.50 -14.85
N ASN A 194 -23.96 -10.38 -16.17
CA ASN A 194 -25.23 -10.44 -16.91
C ASN A 194 -25.95 -11.79 -16.77
N ALA A 195 -25.20 -12.90 -16.61
CA ALA A 195 -25.75 -14.24 -16.50
C ALA A 195 -26.10 -14.67 -15.08
N PHE A 196 -25.36 -14.20 -14.08
CA PHE A 196 -25.42 -14.67 -12.69
C PHE A 196 -25.71 -13.59 -11.67
N GLY A 197 -25.52 -12.31 -12.02
CA GLY A 197 -25.78 -11.17 -11.17
C GLY A 197 -27.23 -11.10 -10.71
N THR A 198 -27.42 -10.72 -9.45
CA THR A 198 -28.75 -10.52 -8.81
C THR A 198 -28.67 -9.33 -7.87
N ASP A 199 -29.80 -8.94 -7.27
CA ASP A 199 -29.80 -7.92 -6.22
C ASP A 199 -28.93 -8.28 -5.01
N LYS A 200 -28.62 -9.57 -4.81
CA LYS A 200 -27.80 -10.07 -3.69
C LYS A 200 -26.38 -10.47 -4.08
N ILE A 201 -26.11 -10.73 -5.34
CA ILE A 201 -24.80 -11.21 -5.82
C ILE A 201 -24.42 -10.39 -7.05
N GLN A 202 -23.24 -9.79 -6.98
CA GLN A 202 -22.73 -8.92 -8.04
C GLN A 202 -21.26 -9.23 -8.32
N PHE A 203 -20.88 -9.21 -9.61
CA PHE A 203 -19.51 -9.44 -10.05
C PHE A 203 -18.92 -8.14 -10.60
N TYR A 204 -17.73 -7.80 -10.13
CA TYR A 204 -17.04 -6.56 -10.46
C TYR A 204 -15.72 -6.85 -11.16
N PRO A 205 -15.45 -6.22 -12.32
CA PRO A 205 -14.19 -6.35 -12.99
C PRO A 205 -13.09 -5.63 -12.18
N GLY A 206 -11.94 -6.27 -12.09
CA GLY A 206 -10.71 -5.72 -11.53
C GLY A 206 -9.61 -5.68 -12.60
N ILE A 207 -8.36 -5.90 -12.21
CA ILE A 207 -7.19 -5.81 -13.08
C ILE A 207 -6.76 -7.21 -13.52
N SER A 208 -6.52 -7.40 -14.84
CA SER A 208 -6.08 -8.65 -15.43
C SER A 208 -7.04 -9.80 -15.04
N TYR A 209 -6.55 -10.88 -14.50
CA TYR A 209 -7.35 -12.05 -14.08
C TYR A 209 -8.03 -11.91 -12.71
N ARG A 210 -7.79 -10.82 -11.98
CA ARG A 210 -8.24 -10.60 -10.60
C ARG A 210 -9.49 -9.74 -10.57
N HIS A 211 -10.60 -10.32 -10.13
CA HIS A 211 -11.91 -9.68 -10.03
C HIS A 211 -12.54 -9.96 -8.67
N CYS A 212 -13.70 -9.39 -8.41
CA CYS A 212 -14.40 -9.50 -7.15
C CYS A 212 -15.87 -9.93 -7.37
N MET A 213 -16.36 -10.80 -6.48
CA MET A 213 -17.80 -11.04 -6.30
C MET A 213 -18.21 -10.54 -4.92
N ILE A 214 -19.29 -9.76 -4.85
CA ILE A 214 -19.92 -9.36 -3.60
C ILE A 214 -21.21 -10.14 -3.42
N TRP A 215 -21.37 -10.72 -2.23
CA TRP A 215 -22.57 -11.45 -1.86
C TRP A 215 -23.18 -10.83 -0.60
N HIS A 216 -24.32 -10.13 -0.77
CA HIS A 216 -25.05 -9.53 0.36
C HIS A 216 -25.62 -10.62 1.26
N GLU A 217 -25.32 -10.55 2.57
CA GLU A 217 -25.61 -11.60 3.56
C GLU A 217 -25.06 -12.98 3.15
N GLY A 218 -23.90 -13.00 2.47
CA GLY A 218 -23.26 -14.22 2.01
C GLY A 218 -22.66 -15.03 3.17
N PRO A 219 -22.34 -16.31 2.89
CA PRO A 219 -21.71 -17.18 3.90
C PRO A 219 -20.22 -16.81 4.07
N VAL A 220 -19.71 -17.03 5.29
CA VAL A 220 -18.29 -16.94 5.66
C VAL A 220 -17.81 -18.25 6.26
N GLY A 221 -16.49 -18.42 6.41
CA GLY A 221 -15.88 -19.62 6.97
C GLY A 221 -15.95 -20.80 6.02
N LEU A 222 -15.90 -20.53 4.72
CA LEU A 222 -15.91 -21.55 3.67
C LEU A 222 -14.50 -22.11 3.48
N ASP A 223 -14.43 -23.41 3.15
CA ASP A 223 -13.19 -24.09 2.78
C ASP A 223 -12.97 -23.91 1.27
N LEU A 224 -12.35 -22.78 0.89
CA LEU A 224 -12.10 -22.42 -0.51
C LEU A 224 -10.60 -22.46 -0.82
N THR A 225 -10.23 -23.12 -1.91
CA THR A 225 -8.84 -23.30 -2.32
C THR A 225 -8.39 -22.17 -3.24
N PRO A 226 -7.26 -21.49 -2.98
CA PRO A 226 -6.66 -20.55 -3.92
C PRO A 226 -6.25 -21.25 -5.23
N PRO A 227 -6.54 -20.69 -6.42
CA PRO A 227 -6.27 -21.37 -7.68
C PRO A 227 -4.78 -21.57 -7.98
N HIS A 228 -3.91 -20.69 -7.49
CA HIS A 228 -2.46 -20.81 -7.64
C HIS A 228 -1.84 -21.97 -6.84
N ASP A 229 -2.50 -22.44 -5.78
CA ASP A 229 -2.04 -23.60 -4.98
C ASP A 229 -2.28 -24.95 -5.72
N ILE A 230 -3.07 -24.91 -6.78
CA ILE A 230 -3.51 -26.11 -7.50
C ILE A 230 -3.17 -26.11 -8.99
N SER A 231 -2.20 -25.30 -9.41
CA SER A 231 -1.67 -25.30 -10.77
C SER A 231 -1.27 -26.72 -11.18
N ASP A 232 -1.65 -27.13 -12.39
CA ASP A 232 -1.44 -28.47 -12.97
C ASP A 232 -2.11 -29.64 -12.22
N LYS A 233 -2.99 -29.37 -11.24
CA LYS A 233 -3.71 -30.42 -10.50
C LYS A 233 -5.16 -30.57 -10.99
N LYS A 234 -5.72 -31.78 -10.77
CA LYS A 234 -7.16 -32.00 -10.94
C LYS A 234 -7.93 -31.19 -9.90
N ILE A 235 -9.04 -30.55 -10.34
CA ILE A 235 -9.80 -29.64 -9.46
C ILE A 235 -10.77 -30.37 -8.52
N ALA A 236 -11.12 -31.62 -8.75
CA ALA A 236 -12.15 -32.36 -8.02
C ALA A 236 -12.07 -32.25 -6.49
N SER A 237 -10.87 -32.46 -5.93
CA SER A 237 -10.64 -32.41 -4.48
C SER A 237 -10.58 -30.99 -3.89
N HIS A 238 -10.61 -29.97 -4.75
CA HIS A 238 -10.45 -28.55 -4.41
C HIS A 238 -11.73 -27.74 -4.68
N LEU A 239 -12.77 -28.41 -5.18
CA LEU A 239 -14.05 -27.76 -5.45
C LEU A 239 -14.76 -27.40 -4.14
N PRO A 240 -15.42 -26.22 -4.11
CA PRO A 240 -16.15 -25.76 -2.93
C PRO A 240 -17.31 -26.68 -2.58
N LYS A 241 -17.56 -26.89 -1.27
CA LYS A 241 -18.72 -27.64 -0.80
C LYS A 241 -20.01 -26.82 -0.86
N ASN A 242 -19.89 -25.47 -0.93
CA ASN A 242 -21.05 -24.59 -1.05
C ASN A 242 -21.67 -24.75 -2.46
N PRO A 243 -22.95 -25.15 -2.55
CA PRO A 243 -23.57 -25.49 -3.84
C PRO A 243 -23.74 -24.29 -4.76
N VAL A 244 -23.93 -23.09 -4.22
CA VAL A 244 -24.10 -21.86 -5.03
C VAL A 244 -22.77 -21.47 -5.69
N ILE A 245 -21.68 -21.49 -4.94
CA ILE A 245 -20.35 -21.16 -5.46
C ILE A 245 -19.95 -22.20 -6.52
N LEU A 246 -20.16 -23.48 -6.24
CA LEU A 246 -19.87 -24.55 -7.20
C LEU A 246 -20.70 -24.43 -8.48
N ASP A 247 -21.98 -24.07 -8.37
CA ASP A 247 -22.84 -23.83 -9.53
C ASP A 247 -22.33 -22.67 -10.39
N PHE A 248 -21.94 -21.57 -9.80
CA PHE A 248 -21.34 -20.46 -10.55
C PHE A 248 -20.05 -20.86 -11.28
N MET A 249 -19.17 -21.60 -10.63
CA MET A 249 -17.93 -22.05 -11.25
C MET A 249 -18.21 -22.99 -12.45
N ARG A 250 -19.10 -23.95 -12.29
CA ARG A 250 -19.49 -24.89 -13.40
C ARG A 250 -20.15 -24.14 -14.56
N ARG A 251 -21.16 -23.34 -14.27
CA ARG A 251 -21.91 -22.59 -15.30
C ARG A 251 -21.05 -21.54 -15.99
N SER A 252 -20.09 -20.99 -15.31
CA SER A 252 -19.16 -20.04 -15.93
C SER A 252 -18.30 -20.69 -17.01
N TYR A 253 -17.91 -21.95 -16.82
CA TYR A 253 -17.20 -22.69 -17.87
C TYR A 253 -18.05 -22.83 -19.14
N ASP A 254 -19.31 -23.20 -19.01
CA ASP A 254 -20.21 -23.30 -20.15
C ASP A 254 -20.48 -21.97 -20.83
N LEU A 255 -20.53 -20.89 -20.04
CA LEU A 255 -20.74 -19.53 -20.55
C LEU A 255 -19.49 -19.00 -21.28
N LEU A 256 -18.28 -19.25 -20.73
CA LEU A 256 -17.06 -18.58 -21.17
C LEU A 256 -16.24 -19.37 -22.18
N LYS A 257 -16.31 -20.72 -22.22
CA LYS A 257 -15.47 -21.57 -23.09
C LYS A 257 -15.52 -21.19 -24.56
N ASP A 258 -16.69 -20.77 -25.04
CA ASP A 258 -16.96 -20.39 -26.43
C ASP A 258 -17.19 -18.88 -26.60
N HIS A 259 -16.93 -18.08 -25.61
CA HIS A 259 -17.07 -16.61 -25.70
C HIS A 259 -16.13 -16.04 -26.78
N PRO A 260 -16.57 -15.02 -27.56
CA PRO A 260 -15.75 -14.45 -28.65
C PRO A 260 -14.34 -14.04 -28.25
N VAL A 261 -14.17 -13.48 -27.04
CA VAL A 261 -12.84 -13.16 -26.47
C VAL A 261 -11.97 -14.41 -26.40
N ASN A 262 -12.51 -15.52 -25.88
CA ASN A 262 -11.75 -16.77 -25.73
C ASN A 262 -11.48 -17.46 -27.07
N GLN A 263 -12.38 -17.35 -28.05
CA GLN A 263 -12.12 -17.81 -29.42
C GLN A 263 -10.95 -17.03 -30.03
N ALA A 264 -10.96 -15.71 -29.94
CA ALA A 264 -9.87 -14.86 -30.43
C ALA A 264 -8.54 -15.13 -29.71
N ARG A 265 -8.57 -15.46 -28.41
CA ARG A 265 -7.37 -15.85 -27.65
C ARG A 265 -6.82 -17.20 -28.13
N LYS A 266 -7.68 -18.22 -28.31
CA LYS A 266 -7.29 -19.53 -28.85
C LYS A 266 -6.66 -19.39 -30.24
N GLU A 267 -7.24 -18.57 -31.14
CA GLU A 267 -6.69 -18.31 -32.49
C GLU A 267 -5.27 -17.69 -32.44
N LYS A 268 -4.97 -16.92 -31.39
CA LYS A 268 -3.65 -16.33 -31.15
C LYS A 268 -2.70 -17.26 -30.38
N GLY A 269 -3.12 -18.47 -30.00
CA GLY A 269 -2.35 -19.40 -29.18
C GLY A 269 -2.19 -18.94 -27.71
N LEU A 270 -3.12 -18.11 -27.23
CA LEU A 270 -3.15 -17.66 -25.84
C LEU A 270 -4.10 -18.52 -25.00
N ASN A 271 -3.84 -18.65 -23.71
CA ASN A 271 -4.68 -19.38 -22.77
C ASN A 271 -6.08 -18.74 -22.70
N PRO A 272 -7.18 -19.51 -22.91
CA PRO A 272 -8.54 -18.98 -22.76
C PRO A 272 -8.88 -18.80 -21.27
N ALA A 273 -9.55 -17.72 -20.93
CA ALA A 273 -10.11 -17.51 -19.59
C ALA A 273 -11.51 -18.15 -19.53
N ASN A 274 -11.55 -19.47 -19.43
CA ASN A 274 -12.76 -20.26 -19.70
C ASN A 274 -13.60 -20.59 -18.46
N SER A 275 -13.17 -20.17 -17.25
CA SER A 275 -13.97 -20.35 -16.03
C SER A 275 -13.66 -19.23 -15.03
N ILE A 276 -14.59 -18.94 -14.11
CA ILE A 276 -14.29 -18.21 -12.89
C ILE A 276 -13.87 -19.19 -11.78
N TRP A 277 -13.04 -18.71 -10.86
CA TRP A 277 -12.66 -19.43 -9.64
C TRP A 277 -12.85 -18.53 -8.43
N LEU A 278 -13.80 -18.91 -7.55
CA LEU A 278 -14.17 -18.11 -6.36
C LEU A 278 -13.43 -18.62 -5.12
N TRP A 279 -12.80 -17.71 -4.35
CA TRP A 279 -11.99 -18.05 -3.18
C TRP A 279 -11.76 -16.84 -2.28
N GLY A 280 -11.19 -17.08 -1.10
CA GLY A 280 -10.66 -16.04 -0.22
C GLY A 280 -11.71 -15.07 0.28
N GLU A 281 -12.87 -15.57 0.71
CA GLU A 281 -13.96 -14.76 1.22
C GLU A 281 -13.61 -13.97 2.49
N GLY A 282 -14.33 -12.87 2.68
CA GLY A 282 -14.22 -12.06 3.89
C GLY A 282 -15.27 -10.95 3.94
N THR A 283 -15.54 -10.47 5.14
CA THR A 283 -16.36 -9.30 5.38
C THR A 283 -15.52 -8.03 5.46
N ARG A 284 -16.15 -6.86 5.37
CA ARG A 284 -15.41 -5.61 5.59
C ARG A 284 -14.70 -5.63 6.95
N PRO A 285 -13.39 -5.33 7.02
CA PRO A 285 -12.66 -5.29 8.29
C PRO A 285 -13.30 -4.31 9.27
N ALA A 286 -13.47 -4.73 10.52
CA ALA A 286 -14.02 -3.90 11.59
C ALA A 286 -12.93 -2.96 12.16
N VAL A 287 -12.38 -2.07 11.31
CA VAL A 287 -11.43 -1.05 11.74
C VAL A 287 -12.17 0.25 12.10
N SER A 288 -11.83 0.84 13.24
CA SER A 288 -12.31 2.17 13.59
C SER A 288 -11.68 3.22 12.66
N GLY A 289 -12.41 4.30 12.37
CA GLY A 289 -11.82 5.40 11.59
C GLY A 289 -10.55 5.93 12.24
N PHE A 290 -9.50 6.16 11.45
CA PHE A 290 -8.16 6.54 11.94
C PHE A 290 -8.20 7.83 12.75
N GLU A 291 -8.89 8.87 12.23
CA GLU A 291 -9.05 10.14 12.95
C GLU A 291 -9.81 9.95 14.27
N ALA A 292 -10.84 9.10 14.30
CA ALA A 292 -11.58 8.80 15.53
C ALA A 292 -10.73 8.03 16.55
N ALA A 293 -9.88 7.09 16.11
CA ALA A 293 -9.03 6.29 16.98
C ALA A 293 -7.82 7.05 17.51
N TYR A 294 -7.25 7.91 16.68
CA TYR A 294 -5.94 8.53 16.93
C TYR A 294 -5.98 10.06 17.04
N GLY A 295 -7.08 10.72 16.67
CA GLY A 295 -7.22 12.18 16.74
C GLY A 295 -6.34 12.92 15.73
N VAL A 296 -5.93 12.26 14.64
CA VAL A 296 -5.11 12.83 13.56
C VAL A 296 -5.66 12.37 12.20
N LYS A 297 -5.57 13.24 11.20
CA LYS A 297 -5.96 12.94 9.83
C LYS A 297 -4.84 12.19 9.13
N GLY A 298 -5.15 11.01 8.62
CA GLY A 298 -4.19 10.14 7.96
C GLY A 298 -4.38 10.07 6.44
N SER A 299 -3.28 9.86 5.73
CA SER A 299 -3.25 9.57 4.29
C SER A 299 -2.38 8.36 4.02
N VAL A 300 -2.66 7.65 2.93
CA VAL A 300 -1.90 6.48 2.46
C VAL A 300 -1.38 6.72 1.04
N ILE A 301 -0.10 6.45 0.83
CA ILE A 301 0.55 6.40 -0.48
C ILE A 301 1.02 4.96 -0.71
N SER A 302 0.42 4.26 -1.67
CA SER A 302 0.79 2.89 -2.05
C SER A 302 0.44 2.62 -3.50
N ALA A 303 1.18 1.71 -4.15
CA ALA A 303 0.79 1.13 -5.43
C ALA A 303 -0.10 -0.12 -5.25
N VAL A 304 -0.13 -0.68 -4.03
CA VAL A 304 -0.77 -1.96 -3.71
C VAL A 304 -2.21 -1.73 -3.28
N ASP A 305 -3.15 -2.31 -4.01
CA ASP A 305 -4.59 -2.19 -3.74
C ASP A 305 -4.98 -2.64 -2.33
N LEU A 306 -4.32 -3.68 -1.84
CA LEU A 306 -4.51 -4.19 -0.49
C LEU A 306 -4.24 -3.13 0.59
N ILE A 307 -3.15 -2.39 0.47
CA ILE A 307 -2.75 -1.35 1.42
C ILE A 307 -3.67 -0.12 1.30
N LYS A 308 -4.02 0.25 0.06
CA LYS A 308 -5.05 1.28 -0.18
C LYS A 308 -6.38 0.90 0.47
N GLY A 309 -6.78 -0.37 0.33
CA GLY A 309 -8.00 -0.91 0.95
C GLY A 309 -8.03 -0.81 2.47
N ILE A 310 -6.90 -1.10 3.15
CA ILE A 310 -6.78 -0.89 4.61
C ILE A 310 -6.98 0.59 4.94
N GLY A 311 -6.31 1.49 4.21
CA GLY A 311 -6.45 2.94 4.39
C GLY A 311 -7.89 3.42 4.21
N ILE A 312 -8.58 2.97 3.15
CA ILE A 312 -9.99 3.31 2.89
C ILE A 312 -10.90 2.81 4.02
N CYS A 313 -10.71 1.56 4.47
CA CYS A 313 -11.48 1.02 5.60
C CYS A 313 -11.25 1.82 6.89
N ALA A 314 -10.04 2.34 7.08
CA ALA A 314 -9.68 3.22 8.19
C ALA A 314 -10.10 4.70 7.98
N GLY A 315 -10.74 5.04 6.86
CA GLY A 315 -11.14 6.42 6.56
C GLY A 315 -9.98 7.37 6.28
N MET A 316 -8.81 6.84 5.89
CA MET A 316 -7.65 7.63 5.46
C MET A 316 -7.81 8.05 4.00
N GLU A 317 -7.19 9.16 3.63
CA GLU A 317 -7.14 9.63 2.24
C GLU A 317 -6.12 8.82 1.45
N VAL A 318 -6.50 8.26 0.30
CA VAL A 318 -5.57 7.60 -0.61
C VAL A 318 -5.01 8.62 -1.59
N ILE A 319 -3.69 8.75 -1.62
CA ILE A 319 -2.97 9.68 -2.50
C ILE A 319 -2.39 8.89 -3.67
N GLU A 320 -2.93 9.09 -4.86
CA GLU A 320 -2.42 8.48 -6.07
C GLU A 320 -1.14 9.15 -6.56
N VAL A 321 -0.17 8.35 -6.99
CA VAL A 321 1.11 8.80 -7.52
C VAL A 321 1.32 8.22 -8.91
N GLU A 322 1.46 9.08 -9.91
CA GLU A 322 1.70 8.65 -11.29
C GLU A 322 3.02 7.85 -11.39
N GLY A 323 2.98 6.70 -12.05
CA GLY A 323 4.12 5.80 -12.19
C GLY A 323 4.47 5.02 -10.92
N ALA A 324 3.61 5.03 -9.90
CA ALA A 324 3.77 4.12 -8.77
C ALA A 324 3.41 2.68 -9.17
N THR A 325 4.34 1.77 -8.98
CA THR A 325 4.21 0.31 -9.18
C THR A 325 4.64 -0.44 -7.92
N GLY A 326 4.44 -1.76 -7.87
CA GLY A 326 4.99 -2.64 -6.83
C GLY A 326 6.47 -2.97 -7.03
N ASN A 327 7.01 -2.74 -8.22
CA ASN A 327 8.35 -3.20 -8.62
C ASN A 327 9.45 -2.16 -8.36
N ILE A 328 10.70 -2.56 -8.66
CA ILE A 328 11.91 -1.72 -8.49
C ILE A 328 11.91 -0.46 -9.37
N ASP A 329 11.14 -0.42 -10.45
CA ASP A 329 10.99 0.73 -11.34
C ASP A 329 9.93 1.74 -10.88
N THR A 330 9.30 1.51 -9.73
CA THR A 330 8.30 2.42 -9.14
C THR A 330 8.82 3.86 -9.03
N ASN A 331 7.90 4.83 -9.09
CA ASN A 331 8.23 6.25 -8.91
C ASN A 331 8.49 6.60 -7.43
N PHE A 332 9.67 6.24 -6.90
CA PHE A 332 10.07 6.56 -5.52
C PHE A 332 10.01 8.05 -5.23
N ARG A 333 10.60 8.87 -6.10
CA ARG A 333 10.61 10.33 -5.95
C ARG A 333 9.21 10.92 -5.88
N GLY A 334 8.31 10.49 -6.77
CA GLY A 334 6.93 10.94 -6.79
C GLY A 334 6.20 10.60 -5.47
N LYS A 335 6.47 9.44 -4.87
CA LYS A 335 5.92 9.08 -3.54
C LYS A 335 6.42 10.04 -2.45
N GLY A 336 7.71 10.40 -2.44
CA GLY A 336 8.27 11.37 -1.50
C GLY A 336 7.72 12.79 -1.68
N GLU A 337 7.62 13.26 -2.92
CA GLU A 337 7.05 14.57 -3.26
C GLU A 337 5.55 14.66 -2.90
N ALA A 338 4.79 13.60 -3.16
CA ALA A 338 3.37 13.51 -2.79
C ALA A 338 3.20 13.54 -1.26
N ALA A 339 4.04 12.80 -0.52
CA ALA A 339 4.02 12.79 0.94
C ALA A 339 4.29 14.18 1.53
N LEU A 340 5.34 14.85 1.06
CA LEU A 340 5.67 16.21 1.49
C LEU A 340 4.52 17.18 1.21
N LYS A 341 3.99 17.15 -0.01
CA LYS A 341 2.85 17.99 -0.39
C LYS A 341 1.64 17.75 0.50
N THR A 342 1.28 16.50 0.72
CA THR A 342 0.12 16.10 1.53
C THR A 342 0.23 16.61 2.96
N LEU A 343 1.40 16.47 3.60
CA LEU A 343 1.64 16.98 4.95
C LEU A 343 1.58 18.52 5.01
N LEU A 344 2.15 19.21 4.02
CA LEU A 344 2.15 20.67 3.98
C LEU A 344 0.77 21.26 3.63
N ASP A 345 -0.06 20.51 2.90
CA ASP A 345 -1.44 20.90 2.55
C ASP A 345 -2.44 20.67 3.69
N GLY A 346 -2.03 20.07 4.81
CA GLY A 346 -2.84 20.04 6.03
C GLY A 346 -3.12 18.66 6.62
N GLN A 347 -2.70 17.58 5.98
CA GLN A 347 -2.77 16.26 6.61
C GLN A 347 -1.78 16.16 7.79
N ASP A 348 -2.14 15.39 8.81
CA ASP A 348 -1.33 15.23 10.01
C ASP A 348 -0.37 14.07 9.89
N LEU A 349 -0.79 12.97 9.22
CA LEU A 349 -0.02 11.76 9.05
C LEU A 349 -0.03 11.29 7.59
N VAL A 350 1.12 10.82 7.11
CA VAL A 350 1.25 10.09 5.86
C VAL A 350 1.87 8.72 6.08
N TYR A 351 1.21 7.68 5.57
CA TYR A 351 1.70 6.31 5.52
C TYR A 351 2.22 6.04 4.12
N ILE A 352 3.53 5.89 3.96
CA ILE A 352 4.20 5.69 2.67
C ILE A 352 4.62 4.23 2.57
N HIS A 353 4.05 3.51 1.63
CA HIS A 353 4.33 2.10 1.38
C HIS A 353 5.11 1.92 0.07
N VAL A 354 6.18 1.12 0.14
CA VAL A 354 7.02 0.77 -1.01
C VAL A 354 7.21 -0.74 -1.03
N GLU A 355 6.62 -1.42 -2.01
CA GLU A 355 6.61 -2.88 -2.16
C GLU A 355 7.90 -3.44 -2.79
N ALA A 356 8.67 -2.60 -3.48
CA ALA A 356 9.84 -3.03 -4.27
C ALA A 356 10.84 -3.95 -3.54
N PRO A 357 11.18 -3.78 -2.24
CA PRO A 357 12.05 -4.73 -1.55
C PRO A 357 11.45 -6.12 -1.39
N ASP A 358 10.11 -6.21 -1.22
CA ASP A 358 9.36 -7.47 -1.09
C ASP A 358 9.37 -8.25 -2.41
N GLU A 359 9.03 -7.59 -3.51
CA GLU A 359 9.06 -8.19 -4.85
C GLU A 359 10.47 -8.70 -5.21
N CYS A 360 11.53 -7.93 -4.89
CA CYS A 360 12.90 -8.41 -5.05
C CYS A 360 13.18 -9.65 -4.18
N GLY A 361 12.63 -9.70 -2.95
CA GLY A 361 12.69 -10.86 -2.06
C GLY A 361 12.06 -12.10 -2.69
N HIS A 362 10.85 -11.99 -3.21
CA HIS A 362 10.14 -13.08 -3.90
C HIS A 362 10.87 -13.62 -5.12
N HIS A 363 11.52 -12.75 -5.87
CA HIS A 363 12.31 -13.14 -7.04
C HIS A 363 13.73 -13.65 -6.67
N GLY A 364 14.19 -13.41 -5.45
CA GLY A 364 15.56 -13.70 -5.04
C GLY A 364 16.58 -12.73 -5.65
N ASP A 365 16.13 -11.52 -5.98
CA ASP A 365 16.96 -10.46 -6.57
C ASP A 365 17.71 -9.69 -5.47
N VAL A 366 18.94 -10.14 -5.19
CA VAL A 366 19.79 -9.57 -4.15
C VAL A 366 20.14 -8.10 -4.42
N GLU A 367 20.52 -7.79 -5.66
CA GLU A 367 20.95 -6.44 -6.05
C GLU A 367 19.75 -5.48 -6.05
N GLY A 368 18.62 -5.91 -6.60
CA GLY A 368 17.38 -5.13 -6.61
C GLY A 368 16.89 -4.80 -5.21
N LYS A 369 16.94 -5.76 -4.27
CA LYS A 369 16.52 -5.52 -2.87
C LYS A 369 17.39 -4.47 -2.17
N VAL A 370 18.71 -4.54 -2.32
CA VAL A 370 19.64 -3.53 -1.80
C VAL A 370 19.35 -2.17 -2.44
N GLN A 371 19.20 -2.13 -3.77
CA GLN A 371 18.90 -0.90 -4.51
C GLN A 371 17.56 -0.28 -4.09
N ALA A 372 16.53 -1.09 -3.87
CA ALA A 372 15.22 -0.60 -3.41
C ALA A 372 15.34 0.12 -2.06
N ILE A 373 16.09 -0.45 -1.11
CA ILE A 373 16.36 0.17 0.20
C ILE A 373 17.13 1.49 0.04
N GLU A 374 18.16 1.53 -0.81
CA GLU A 374 18.93 2.74 -1.10
C GLU A 374 18.03 3.83 -1.71
N ARG A 375 17.13 3.47 -2.63
CA ARG A 375 16.20 4.41 -3.26
C ARG A 375 15.15 4.95 -2.29
N ILE A 376 14.65 4.14 -1.35
CA ILE A 376 13.77 4.60 -0.25
C ILE A 376 14.48 5.73 0.52
N ASP A 377 15.73 5.52 0.89
CA ASP A 377 16.52 6.52 1.63
C ASP A 377 16.75 7.81 0.81
N GLN A 378 17.20 7.65 -0.43
CA GLN A 378 17.71 8.76 -1.26
C GLN A 378 16.59 9.54 -1.95
N GLU A 379 15.53 8.87 -2.39
CA GLU A 379 14.49 9.48 -3.21
C GLU A 379 13.21 9.80 -2.42
N ILE A 380 13.00 9.16 -1.26
CA ILE A 380 11.83 9.43 -0.40
C ILE A 380 12.26 10.12 0.90
N VAL A 381 13.03 9.42 1.76
CA VAL A 381 13.31 9.88 3.12
C VAL A 381 14.10 11.19 3.11
N GLY A 382 15.23 11.24 2.39
CA GLY A 382 16.07 12.44 2.32
C GLY A 382 15.29 13.69 1.89
N PRO A 383 14.68 13.70 0.66
CA PRO A 383 13.94 14.86 0.18
C PRO A 383 12.73 15.26 1.04
N LEU A 384 12.02 14.29 1.61
CA LEU A 384 10.89 14.54 2.51
C LEU A 384 11.34 15.29 3.77
N LEU A 385 12.39 14.80 4.43
CA LEU A 385 12.91 15.43 5.66
C LEU A 385 13.53 16.82 5.40
N GLU A 386 14.22 16.98 4.28
CA GLU A 386 14.74 18.28 3.84
C GLU A 386 13.61 19.28 3.58
N GLY A 387 12.54 18.83 2.93
CA GLY A 387 11.36 19.65 2.65
C GLY A 387 10.63 20.10 3.91
N LEU A 388 10.44 19.21 4.88
CA LEU A 388 9.83 19.53 6.19
C LEU A 388 10.70 20.49 6.98
N ALA A 389 12.02 20.28 7.04
CA ALA A 389 12.96 21.18 7.69
C ALA A 389 12.96 22.57 7.04
N ALA A 390 12.94 22.66 5.70
CA ALA A 390 12.86 23.91 4.97
C ALA A 390 11.54 24.67 5.23
N ALA A 391 10.46 23.95 5.52
CA ALA A 391 9.16 24.50 5.91
C ALA A 391 9.09 24.88 7.40
N GLY A 392 10.13 24.56 8.20
CA GLY A 392 10.12 24.75 9.66
C GLY A 392 9.11 23.87 10.36
N GLN A 393 8.78 22.71 9.78
CA GLN A 393 7.77 21.81 10.28
C GLN A 393 8.39 20.75 11.19
N GLU A 394 7.90 20.63 12.43
CA GLU A 394 8.27 19.54 13.33
C GLU A 394 7.64 18.22 12.89
N TYR A 395 8.35 17.11 13.06
CA TYR A 395 7.87 15.79 12.64
C TYR A 395 8.37 14.66 13.54
N SER A 396 7.60 13.56 13.48
CA SER A 396 7.97 12.25 14.00
C SER A 396 7.88 11.25 12.86
N ILE A 397 8.89 10.39 12.71
CA ILE A 397 8.94 9.38 11.64
C ILE A 397 9.22 8.00 12.22
N LEU A 398 8.43 7.01 11.77
CA LEU A 398 8.63 5.59 11.97
C LEU A 398 9.12 4.98 10.66
N VAL A 399 10.30 4.38 10.65
CA VAL A 399 10.83 3.61 9.52
C VAL A 399 10.86 2.14 9.91
N MET A 400 10.22 1.28 9.10
CA MET A 400 10.16 -0.16 9.37
C MET A 400 9.78 -0.96 8.14
N PRO A 401 10.13 -2.25 8.04
CA PRO A 401 9.40 -3.21 7.21
C PRO A 401 8.10 -3.64 7.90
N ASP A 402 7.22 -4.25 7.15
CA ASP A 402 6.03 -4.90 7.71
C ASP A 402 6.31 -6.36 8.13
N HIS A 403 7.01 -7.11 7.32
CA HIS A 403 7.51 -8.48 7.58
C HIS A 403 8.87 -8.70 6.88
N PRO A 404 9.59 -9.76 7.20
CA PRO A 404 10.71 -10.19 6.39
C PRO A 404 10.22 -10.95 5.14
N THR A 405 10.90 -10.76 4.02
CA THR A 405 10.78 -11.59 2.81
C THR A 405 12.16 -12.08 2.42
N PRO A 406 12.69 -13.09 3.15
CA PRO A 406 14.07 -13.53 2.97
C PRO A 406 14.33 -14.01 1.55
N LEU A 407 15.38 -13.49 0.92
CA LEU A 407 15.84 -13.84 -0.43
C LEU A 407 16.04 -15.33 -0.63
N ALA A 408 16.46 -16.06 0.44
CA ALA A 408 16.66 -17.48 0.40
C ALA A 408 15.33 -18.27 0.40
N MET A 409 14.28 -17.73 1.04
CA MET A 409 12.98 -18.39 1.17
C MET A 409 11.99 -17.99 0.08
N LYS A 410 12.15 -16.79 -0.48
CA LYS A 410 11.28 -16.22 -1.52
C LYS A 410 9.80 -16.14 -1.12
N THR A 411 9.56 -15.98 0.17
CA THR A 411 8.22 -15.86 0.75
C THR A 411 8.28 -15.15 2.10
N HIS A 412 7.15 -14.66 2.55
CA HIS A 412 7.04 -13.96 3.83
C HIS A 412 7.27 -14.92 5.01
N VAL A 413 7.89 -14.40 6.08
CA VAL A 413 8.03 -15.07 7.36
C VAL A 413 7.50 -14.20 8.50
N ALA A 414 7.19 -14.80 9.65
CA ALA A 414 6.56 -14.11 10.78
C ALA A 414 7.57 -13.60 11.82
N ASP A 415 8.86 -13.60 11.50
CA ASP A 415 9.91 -13.14 12.40
C ASP A 415 9.75 -11.64 12.70
N PRO A 416 10.13 -11.19 13.91
CA PRO A 416 10.12 -9.78 14.26
C PRO A 416 11.01 -8.96 13.33
N VAL A 417 10.59 -7.72 13.06
CA VAL A 417 11.30 -6.79 12.18
C VAL A 417 11.90 -5.62 12.95
N PRO A 418 12.97 -4.99 12.44
CA PRO A 418 13.52 -3.78 13.06
C PRO A 418 12.59 -2.58 12.86
N TYR A 419 12.49 -1.71 13.87
CA TYR A 419 11.87 -0.39 13.73
C TYR A 419 12.83 0.71 14.18
N LEU A 420 12.65 1.89 13.59
CA LEU A 420 13.31 3.14 13.95
C LEU A 420 12.26 4.22 14.13
N LEU A 421 12.15 4.77 15.34
CA LEU A 421 11.28 5.89 15.68
C LEU A 421 12.14 7.13 15.99
N TYR A 422 11.97 8.19 15.21
CA TYR A 422 12.68 9.46 15.39
C TYR A 422 11.71 10.62 15.55
N ARG A 423 12.07 11.60 16.38
CA ARG A 423 11.34 12.85 16.57
C ARG A 423 12.28 14.03 16.41
N SER A 424 11.92 14.99 15.57
CA SER A 424 12.73 16.19 15.29
C SER A 424 12.91 17.11 16.51
N THR A 425 12.04 17.01 17.50
CA THR A 425 12.07 17.78 18.74
C THR A 425 12.98 17.20 19.82
N ILE A 426 13.49 15.98 19.63
CA ILE A 426 14.39 15.31 20.58
C ILE A 426 15.83 15.45 20.08
N ALA A 427 16.63 16.24 20.79
CA ALA A 427 17.99 16.57 20.38
C ALA A 427 19.02 15.44 20.58
N ALA A 428 18.80 14.52 21.52
CA ALA A 428 19.68 13.39 21.79
C ALA A 428 18.88 12.19 22.28
N GLY A 429 19.22 11.01 21.76
CA GLY A 429 18.67 9.72 22.14
C GLY A 429 19.76 8.67 22.24
N GLU A 430 19.42 7.49 22.75
CA GLU A 430 20.29 6.31 22.80
C GLU A 430 20.12 5.50 21.50
N GLY A 431 20.55 6.08 20.37
CA GLY A 431 20.45 5.44 19.06
C GLY A 431 21.64 4.55 18.73
N ALA A 432 21.71 4.11 17.47
CA ALA A 432 22.80 3.32 16.92
C ALA A 432 23.38 4.00 15.67
N ASP A 433 24.60 3.64 15.28
CA ASP A 433 25.26 4.25 14.11
C ASP A 433 24.53 3.99 12.79
N THR A 434 23.79 2.90 12.72
CA THR A 434 23.04 2.46 11.51
C THR A 434 21.76 1.72 11.88
N TYR A 435 20.78 1.77 11.01
CA TYR A 435 19.53 1.05 11.12
C TYR A 435 19.64 -0.31 10.40
N THR A 436 19.65 -1.40 11.19
CA THR A 436 19.71 -2.78 10.71
C THR A 436 18.98 -3.69 11.70
N GLU A 437 18.70 -4.93 11.31
CA GLU A 437 18.16 -5.98 12.20
C GLU A 437 19.07 -6.18 13.42
N LYS A 438 20.37 -6.23 13.17
CA LYS A 438 21.39 -6.45 14.20
C LYS A 438 21.47 -5.32 15.22
N THR A 439 21.48 -4.08 14.77
CA THR A 439 21.56 -2.91 15.66
C THR A 439 20.25 -2.71 16.42
N ALA A 440 19.10 -2.98 15.79
CA ALA A 440 17.80 -2.94 16.45
C ALA A 440 17.69 -4.02 17.54
N ALA A 441 18.06 -5.25 17.25
CA ALA A 441 18.06 -6.35 18.21
C ALA A 441 19.03 -6.11 19.39
N ALA A 442 20.20 -5.51 19.12
CA ALA A 442 21.21 -5.21 20.15
C ALA A 442 20.72 -4.21 21.21
N THR A 443 19.67 -3.40 20.93
CA THR A 443 19.07 -2.49 21.91
C THR A 443 18.32 -3.21 23.03
N GLY A 444 17.91 -4.47 22.81
CA GLY A 444 17.04 -5.22 23.71
C GLY A 444 15.59 -4.70 23.80
N ARG A 445 15.25 -3.65 23.04
CA ARG A 445 13.87 -3.15 22.96
C ARG A 445 13.04 -4.04 22.05
N TYR A 446 11.88 -4.46 22.56
CA TYR A 446 10.97 -5.32 21.82
C TYR A 446 9.53 -4.88 22.02
N VAL A 447 8.78 -4.80 20.91
CA VAL A 447 7.35 -4.49 20.90
C VAL A 447 6.60 -5.76 20.46
N GLU A 448 5.88 -6.39 21.40
CA GLU A 448 5.16 -7.65 21.16
C GLU A 448 3.99 -7.47 20.20
N HIS A 449 3.34 -6.31 20.22
CA HIS A 449 2.17 -6.02 19.41
C HIS A 449 2.45 -4.85 18.45
N GLY A 450 2.62 -5.15 17.17
CA GLY A 450 2.98 -4.16 16.14
C GLY A 450 2.07 -2.93 16.13
N TYR A 451 0.78 -3.11 16.42
CA TYR A 451 -0.19 -2.01 16.46
C TYR A 451 0.06 -0.96 17.55
N GLU A 452 0.91 -1.24 18.54
CA GLU A 452 1.29 -0.27 19.56
C GLU A 452 2.27 0.80 19.04
N LEU A 453 2.99 0.51 17.94
CA LEU A 453 3.94 1.48 17.37
C LEU A 453 3.26 2.76 16.88
N MET A 454 2.03 2.68 16.39
CA MET A 454 1.30 3.88 15.98
C MET A 454 1.08 4.84 17.16
N ARG A 455 0.73 4.33 18.35
CA ARG A 455 0.60 5.16 19.56
C ARG A 455 1.95 5.76 19.97
N LYS A 456 3.02 4.97 19.91
CA LYS A 456 4.39 5.47 20.17
C LYS A 456 4.76 6.57 19.18
N LEU A 457 4.50 6.42 17.89
CA LEU A 457 4.76 7.45 16.87
C LEU A 457 4.03 8.75 17.23
N LEU A 458 2.78 8.67 17.61
CA LEU A 458 1.94 9.82 17.96
C LEU A 458 2.23 10.40 19.35
N GLY A 459 3.08 9.75 20.17
CA GLY A 459 3.38 10.20 21.54
C GLY A 459 2.22 10.01 22.52
N LYS A 460 1.41 8.96 22.32
CA LYS A 460 0.20 8.66 23.11
C LYS A 460 0.32 7.34 23.87
#